data_62a8e34880133fb568c1bcc83624e6e5
#
_entry.id   62a8e34880133fb568c1bcc83624e6e5
#
_cell.length_a   1.000
_cell.length_b   1.000
_cell.length_c   1.000
_cell.angle_alpha   90.00
_cell.angle_beta   90.00
_cell.angle_gamma   90.00
#
_symmetry.space_group_name_H-M   'P 1'
#
loop_
_entity.id
_entity.type
_entity.pdbx_description
1 polymer ?
#
loop_
_entity_poly.entity_id
_entity_poly.type
_entity_poly.pdbx_seq_one_letter_code
_entity_poly.pdbx_strand_id
1 'polypeptide(L)'
;MPTRDELGHGTFMAGVAAGSETEDGSFFGAAPRCRIGVVKCRPAKSYLRDFYLLADGASAYQENDIMMGLKYLLLLAASRGLPLVAVLGLGTSQGSHEGTSPLGKMLNQLAGFSGVIPVLAAGNEAAKSRHFLGSVARNEEYEDVELRVADVEKGFVLELWARDPELYTVGFLSPTGERISRIPLTFSGDNQVRFLLEQTEITVNYINAEAGSGSQLIF
;
A
#
# COMPACT_ATOMS: atom_id res chain seq x y z
N MET A 1 -21.54 -7.89 -21.30
CA MET A 1 -20.95 -6.89 -20.43
C MET A 1 -19.53 -6.62 -20.90
N PRO A 2 -19.10 -5.38 -21.14
CA PRO A 2 -17.80 -5.09 -21.75
C PRO A 2 -16.61 -5.22 -20.80
N THR A 3 -16.83 -5.49 -19.51
CA THR A 3 -15.76 -5.54 -18.51
C THR A 3 -15.05 -6.90 -18.59
N ARG A 4 -13.80 -6.89 -18.95
CA ARG A 4 -12.94 -8.07 -19.05
C ARG A 4 -11.71 -7.90 -18.17
N ASP A 5 -11.16 -9.02 -17.68
CA ASP A 5 -9.85 -9.04 -17.02
C ASP A 5 -8.77 -9.09 -18.12
N GLU A 6 -7.91 -8.08 -18.16
CA GLU A 6 -6.83 -7.97 -19.15
C GLU A 6 -5.50 -8.51 -18.61
N LEU A 7 -5.38 -8.61 -17.27
CA LEU A 7 -4.16 -9.05 -16.59
C LEU A 7 -4.21 -10.51 -16.15
N GLY A 8 -5.42 -11.08 -16.04
CA GLY A 8 -5.64 -12.47 -15.63
C GLY A 8 -5.58 -12.71 -14.12
N HIS A 9 -4.98 -11.81 -13.33
CA HIS A 9 -4.83 -11.98 -11.88
C HIS A 9 -6.17 -12.10 -11.14
N GLY A 10 -7.12 -11.22 -11.44
CA GLY A 10 -8.46 -11.26 -10.82
C GLY A 10 -9.23 -12.53 -11.17
N THR A 11 -9.14 -12.99 -12.41
CA THR A 11 -9.74 -14.25 -12.86
C THR A 11 -9.10 -15.45 -12.14
N PHE A 12 -7.77 -15.45 -12.00
CA PHE A 12 -7.06 -16.50 -11.25
C PHE A 12 -7.53 -16.53 -9.78
N MET A 13 -7.58 -15.38 -9.10
CA MET A 13 -8.03 -15.28 -7.72
C MET A 13 -9.48 -15.76 -7.55
N ALA A 14 -10.36 -15.40 -8.47
CA ALA A 14 -11.76 -15.87 -8.47
C ALA A 14 -11.83 -17.38 -8.67
N GLY A 15 -11.00 -17.95 -9.55
CA GLY A 15 -10.90 -19.39 -9.76
C GLY A 15 -10.47 -20.13 -8.49
N VAL A 16 -9.42 -19.69 -7.84
CA VAL A 16 -8.95 -20.29 -6.57
C VAL A 16 -10.00 -20.20 -5.46
N ALA A 17 -10.68 -19.06 -5.36
CA ALA A 17 -11.70 -18.87 -4.33
C ALA A 17 -12.99 -19.67 -4.60
N ALA A 18 -13.45 -19.72 -5.83
CA ALA A 18 -14.83 -20.12 -6.13
C ALA A 18 -15.00 -20.84 -7.49
N GLY A 19 -13.92 -21.27 -8.13
CA GLY A 19 -13.97 -22.00 -9.39
C GLY A 19 -14.74 -23.31 -9.27
N SER A 20 -15.49 -23.66 -10.32
CA SER A 20 -16.16 -24.95 -10.42
C SER A 20 -15.11 -26.08 -10.58
N GLU A 21 -15.52 -27.29 -10.31
CA GLU A 21 -14.70 -28.49 -10.58
C GLU A 21 -14.37 -28.58 -12.07
N THR A 22 -13.09 -28.84 -12.38
CA THR A 22 -12.63 -29.10 -13.74
C THR A 22 -13.15 -30.44 -14.25
N GLU A 23 -13.27 -30.61 -15.57
CA GLU A 23 -13.79 -31.84 -16.18
C GLU A 23 -12.98 -33.09 -15.77
N ASP A 24 -11.71 -32.95 -15.55
CA ASP A 24 -10.81 -34.03 -15.12
C ASP A 24 -10.75 -34.21 -13.59
N GLY A 25 -11.49 -33.40 -12.81
CA GLY A 25 -11.50 -33.44 -11.35
C GLY A 25 -10.20 -32.99 -10.67
N SER A 26 -9.25 -32.42 -11.43
CA SER A 26 -7.93 -32.05 -10.91
C SER A 26 -7.95 -30.79 -10.07
N PHE A 27 -8.96 -29.95 -10.19
CA PHE A 27 -9.07 -28.69 -9.46
C PHE A 27 -10.52 -28.29 -9.19
N PHE A 28 -10.76 -27.70 -8.03
CA PHE A 28 -11.95 -26.93 -7.68
C PHE A 28 -11.58 -25.82 -6.69
N GLY A 29 -12.30 -24.70 -6.71
CA GLY A 29 -12.10 -23.59 -5.79
C GLY A 29 -12.53 -23.93 -4.35
N ALA A 30 -12.07 -23.12 -3.39
CA ALA A 30 -12.41 -23.31 -1.98
C ALA A 30 -13.92 -23.30 -1.70
N ALA A 31 -14.70 -22.55 -2.46
CA ALA A 31 -16.16 -22.43 -2.33
C ALA A 31 -16.89 -22.56 -3.68
N PRO A 32 -16.85 -23.70 -4.36
CA PRO A 32 -17.30 -23.84 -5.75
C PRO A 32 -18.81 -23.66 -5.95
N ARG A 33 -19.59 -23.65 -4.88
CA ARG A 33 -21.05 -23.44 -4.92
C ARG A 33 -21.49 -22.06 -4.44
N CYS A 34 -20.57 -21.15 -4.19
CA CYS A 34 -20.92 -19.80 -3.76
C CYS A 34 -21.41 -18.95 -4.95
N ARG A 35 -22.03 -17.82 -4.63
CA ARG A 35 -22.29 -16.76 -5.62
C ARG A 35 -21.08 -15.83 -5.66
N ILE A 36 -20.64 -15.48 -6.87
CA ILE A 36 -19.49 -14.65 -7.09
C ILE A 36 -19.94 -13.23 -7.43
N GLY A 37 -19.43 -12.24 -6.70
CA GLY A 37 -19.50 -10.83 -7.03
C GLY A 37 -18.09 -10.33 -7.33
N VAL A 38 -17.90 -9.65 -8.46
CA VAL A 38 -16.58 -9.13 -8.86
C VAL A 38 -16.67 -7.63 -9.10
N VAL A 39 -15.67 -6.91 -8.60
CA VAL A 39 -15.45 -5.50 -8.91
C VAL A 39 -14.13 -5.38 -9.64
N LYS A 40 -14.16 -4.88 -10.88
CA LYS A 40 -12.94 -4.48 -11.61
C LYS A 40 -12.61 -3.04 -11.22
N CYS A 41 -11.51 -2.85 -10.49
CA CYS A 41 -11.01 -1.52 -10.17
C CYS A 41 -10.45 -0.85 -11.42
N ARG A 42 -10.57 0.47 -11.49
CA ARG A 42 -9.92 1.26 -12.53
C ARG A 42 -8.44 1.43 -12.20
N PRO A 43 -7.56 1.48 -13.21
CA PRO A 43 -6.17 1.86 -12.99
C PRO A 43 -6.06 3.22 -12.29
N ALA A 44 -5.02 3.39 -11.49
CA ALA A 44 -4.71 4.66 -10.84
C ALA A 44 -4.55 5.77 -11.89
N LYS A 45 -5.05 6.95 -11.57
CA LYS A 45 -5.00 8.13 -12.44
C LYS A 45 -3.55 8.58 -12.64
N SER A 46 -3.28 9.26 -13.78
CA SER A 46 -1.93 9.70 -14.15
C SER A 46 -1.25 10.49 -13.04
N TYR A 47 -1.92 11.47 -12.45
CA TYR A 47 -1.33 12.30 -11.41
C TYR A 47 -0.89 11.51 -10.16
N LEU A 48 -1.54 10.39 -9.82
CA LEU A 48 -1.08 9.50 -8.74
C LEU A 48 0.11 8.67 -9.18
N ARG A 49 0.10 8.21 -10.42
CA ARG A 49 1.24 7.49 -11.00
C ARG A 49 2.49 8.36 -11.02
N ASP A 50 2.31 9.63 -11.41
CA ASP A 50 3.39 10.62 -11.46
C ASP A 50 3.89 10.93 -10.03
N PHE A 51 2.99 11.14 -9.08
CA PHE A 51 3.33 11.41 -7.69
C PHE A 51 4.12 10.27 -7.03
N TYR A 52 3.69 9.02 -7.25
CA TYR A 52 4.37 7.84 -6.70
C TYR A 52 5.50 7.31 -7.58
N LEU A 53 5.87 8.03 -8.64
CA LEU A 53 6.93 7.66 -9.57
C LEU A 53 6.81 6.23 -10.10
N LEU A 54 5.59 5.80 -10.40
CA LEU A 54 5.31 4.44 -10.84
C LEU A 54 5.86 4.20 -12.24
N ALA A 55 6.59 3.11 -12.41
CA ALA A 55 7.12 2.72 -13.71
C ALA A 55 6.01 2.53 -14.76
N ASP A 56 6.34 2.80 -16.03
CA ASP A 56 5.43 2.60 -17.14
C ASP A 56 4.94 1.14 -17.19
N GLY A 57 3.64 0.97 -17.40
CA GLY A 57 3.02 -0.35 -17.44
C GLY A 57 2.79 -1.02 -16.07
N ALA A 58 3.30 -0.48 -14.97
CA ALA A 58 3.01 -1.01 -13.64
C ALA A 58 1.53 -0.92 -13.30
N SER A 59 0.96 -2.01 -12.77
CA SER A 59 -0.43 -2.04 -12.32
C SER A 59 -0.56 -1.39 -10.95
N ALA A 60 -1.39 -0.35 -10.86
CA ALA A 60 -1.71 0.33 -9.61
C ALA A 60 -3.17 0.74 -9.57
N TYR A 61 -3.75 0.78 -8.38
CA TYR A 61 -5.16 1.08 -8.14
C TYR A 61 -5.30 2.10 -7.02
N GLN A 62 -6.39 2.86 -7.03
CA GLN A 62 -6.66 3.85 -5.99
C GLN A 62 -7.40 3.22 -4.81
N GLU A 63 -7.00 3.59 -3.59
CA GLU A 63 -7.62 3.10 -2.36
C GLU A 63 -9.13 3.39 -2.30
N ASN A 64 -9.54 4.60 -2.67
CA ASN A 64 -10.96 4.97 -2.65
C ASN A 64 -11.81 4.17 -3.65
N ASP A 65 -11.28 3.77 -4.81
CA ASP A 65 -12.00 2.90 -5.75
C ASP A 65 -12.19 1.50 -5.16
N ILE A 66 -11.18 0.99 -4.42
CA ILE A 66 -11.27 -0.28 -3.67
C ILE A 66 -12.35 -0.19 -2.59
N MET A 67 -12.34 0.90 -1.81
CA MET A 67 -13.35 1.14 -0.76
C MET A 67 -14.77 1.20 -1.33
N MET A 68 -14.96 1.87 -2.46
CA MET A 68 -16.25 1.92 -3.15
C MET A 68 -16.68 0.55 -3.67
N GLY A 69 -15.73 -0.25 -4.16
CA GLY A 69 -15.96 -1.63 -4.56
C GLY A 69 -16.42 -2.52 -3.40
N LEU A 70 -15.78 -2.42 -2.26
CA LEU A 70 -16.17 -3.12 -1.04
C LEU A 70 -17.58 -2.73 -0.57
N LYS A 71 -17.86 -1.42 -0.57
CA LYS A 71 -19.21 -0.91 -0.24
C LYS A 71 -20.28 -1.48 -1.20
N TYR A 72 -19.98 -1.52 -2.49
CA TYR A 72 -20.90 -2.10 -3.49
C TYR A 72 -21.17 -3.58 -3.19
N LEU A 73 -20.15 -4.39 -2.95
CA LEU A 73 -20.30 -5.82 -2.65
C LEU A 73 -21.07 -6.05 -1.34
N LEU A 74 -20.83 -5.23 -0.31
CA LEU A 74 -21.56 -5.28 0.95
C LEU A 74 -23.08 -5.04 0.72
N LEU A 75 -23.42 -3.97 0.00
CA LEU A 75 -24.80 -3.63 -0.29
C LEU A 75 -25.49 -4.72 -1.15
N LEU A 76 -24.74 -5.28 -2.11
CA LEU A 76 -25.23 -6.35 -2.95
C LEU A 76 -25.54 -7.64 -2.15
N ALA A 77 -24.64 -8.02 -1.24
CA ALA A 77 -24.85 -9.18 -0.36
C ALA A 77 -26.02 -8.94 0.58
N ALA A 78 -26.07 -7.78 1.24
CA ALA A 78 -27.15 -7.40 2.13
C ALA A 78 -28.52 -7.39 1.45
N SER A 79 -28.61 -6.86 0.22
CA SER A 79 -29.87 -6.85 -0.55
C SER A 79 -30.39 -8.25 -0.89
N ARG A 80 -29.56 -9.26 -0.79
CA ARG A 80 -29.87 -10.67 -1.05
C ARG A 80 -29.95 -11.52 0.21
N GLY A 81 -29.75 -10.95 1.38
CA GLY A 81 -29.72 -11.67 2.65
C GLY A 81 -28.60 -12.73 2.70
N LEU A 82 -27.46 -12.48 2.05
CA LEU A 82 -26.33 -13.40 1.97
C LEU A 82 -25.14 -12.93 2.79
N PRO A 83 -24.39 -13.84 3.40
CA PRO A 83 -23.09 -13.49 3.98
C PRO A 83 -22.12 -13.11 2.87
N LEU A 84 -21.12 -12.30 3.23
CA LEU A 84 -20.09 -11.81 2.32
C LEU A 84 -18.69 -12.24 2.80
N VAL A 85 -17.95 -12.92 1.92
CA VAL A 85 -16.49 -13.05 2.06
C VAL A 85 -15.88 -12.13 1.00
N ALA A 86 -15.25 -11.04 1.45
CA ALA A 86 -14.64 -10.04 0.58
C ALA A 86 -13.14 -10.32 0.46
N VAL A 87 -12.70 -10.79 -0.71
CA VAL A 87 -11.29 -11.14 -0.97
C VAL A 87 -10.61 -9.97 -1.69
N LEU A 88 -9.54 -9.45 -1.09
CA LEU A 88 -8.64 -8.46 -1.68
C LEU A 88 -7.29 -9.11 -1.94
N GLY A 89 -7.04 -9.48 -3.20
CA GLY A 89 -5.76 -9.98 -3.68
C GLY A 89 -4.78 -8.85 -4.04
N LEU A 90 -4.89 -7.72 -3.38
CA LEU A 90 -4.08 -6.50 -3.58
C LEU A 90 -3.45 -6.11 -2.26
N GLY A 91 -2.31 -5.43 -2.34
CA GLY A 91 -1.63 -4.89 -1.17
C GLY A 91 -0.75 -3.69 -1.53
N THR A 92 -0.24 -3.04 -0.52
CA THR A 92 0.72 -1.94 -0.62
C THR A 92 1.77 -2.09 0.48
N SER A 93 2.99 -1.62 0.22
CA SER A 93 4.03 -1.47 1.25
C SER A 93 4.01 -0.09 1.91
N GLN A 94 3.10 0.80 1.49
CA GLN A 94 2.95 2.13 2.04
C GLN A 94 1.95 2.14 3.21
N GLY A 95 2.04 3.20 4.02
CA GLY A 95 1.17 3.40 5.19
C GLY A 95 1.82 3.01 6.51
N SER A 96 1.16 3.34 7.61
CA SER A 96 1.68 3.18 8.98
C SER A 96 1.87 1.73 9.45
N HIS A 97 1.44 0.73 8.68
CA HIS A 97 1.41 -0.70 9.05
C HIS A 97 0.59 -1.01 10.33
N GLU A 98 -0.19 -0.06 10.82
CA GLU A 98 -1.04 -0.18 12.02
C GLU A 98 -2.54 -0.29 11.70
N GLY A 99 -2.89 -0.37 10.42
CA GLY A 99 -4.29 -0.45 9.96
C GLY A 99 -5.08 0.86 10.17
N THR A 100 -4.40 1.98 10.33
CA THR A 100 -4.99 3.31 10.59
C THR A 100 -5.39 4.06 9.31
N SER A 101 -5.02 3.55 8.14
CA SER A 101 -5.45 4.12 6.85
C SER A 101 -6.99 4.11 6.70
N PRO A 102 -7.57 4.93 5.83
CA PRO A 102 -9.00 4.90 5.53
C PRO A 102 -9.51 3.51 5.15
N LEU A 103 -8.79 2.77 4.30
CA LEU A 103 -9.12 1.40 3.94
C LEU A 103 -9.00 0.46 5.14
N GLY A 104 -7.95 0.56 5.95
CA GLY A 104 -7.77 -0.23 7.16
C GLY A 104 -8.92 -0.05 8.15
N LYS A 105 -9.34 1.19 8.40
CA LYS A 105 -10.52 1.50 9.23
C LYS A 105 -11.81 0.93 8.66
N MET A 106 -12.01 1.04 7.34
CA MET A 106 -13.18 0.46 6.69
C MET A 106 -13.20 -1.07 6.82
N LEU A 107 -12.06 -1.73 6.64
CA LEU A 107 -11.95 -3.19 6.77
C LEU A 107 -12.23 -3.65 8.21
N ASN A 108 -11.73 -2.92 9.20
CA ASN A 108 -12.04 -3.18 10.61
C ASN A 108 -13.54 -3.03 10.90
N GLN A 109 -14.20 -2.00 10.34
CA GLN A 109 -15.64 -1.84 10.46
C GLN A 109 -16.40 -2.97 9.78
N LEU A 110 -15.99 -3.39 8.58
CA LEU A 110 -16.60 -4.51 7.86
C LEU A 110 -16.49 -5.82 8.64
N ALA A 111 -15.34 -6.08 9.24
CA ALA A 111 -15.13 -7.26 10.09
C ALA A 111 -16.02 -7.29 11.35
N GLY A 112 -16.53 -6.14 11.77
CA GLY A 112 -17.50 -6.01 12.87
C GLY A 112 -18.94 -6.40 12.50
N PHE A 113 -19.27 -6.51 11.22
CA PHE A 113 -20.61 -6.92 10.81
C PHE A 113 -20.76 -8.45 10.81
N SER A 114 -21.83 -8.94 11.42
CA SER A 114 -22.15 -10.36 11.40
C SER A 114 -22.34 -10.84 9.95
N GLY A 115 -21.67 -11.93 9.59
CA GLY A 115 -21.73 -12.51 8.25
C GLY A 115 -20.87 -11.81 7.20
N VAL A 116 -19.97 -10.89 7.60
CA VAL A 116 -19.00 -10.24 6.70
C VAL A 116 -17.58 -10.63 7.13
N ILE A 117 -16.81 -11.17 6.19
CA ILE A 117 -15.42 -11.59 6.43
C ILE A 117 -14.52 -10.95 5.36
N PRO A 118 -13.75 -9.92 5.67
CA PRO A 118 -12.69 -9.44 4.80
C PRO A 118 -11.47 -10.39 4.85
N VAL A 119 -10.96 -10.74 3.68
CA VAL A 119 -9.75 -11.56 3.51
C VAL A 119 -8.74 -10.79 2.67
N LEU A 120 -7.55 -10.61 3.21
CA LEU A 120 -6.51 -9.77 2.65
C LEU A 120 -5.28 -10.61 2.27
N ALA A 121 -4.63 -10.24 1.17
CA ALA A 121 -3.33 -10.79 0.84
C ALA A 121 -2.27 -10.20 1.78
N ALA A 122 -1.37 -11.06 2.27
CA ALA A 122 -0.20 -10.62 3.05
C ALA A 122 0.89 -9.95 2.19
N GLY A 123 0.78 -10.05 0.86
CA GLY A 123 1.75 -9.53 -0.09
C GLY A 123 2.84 -10.54 -0.47
N ASN A 124 3.65 -10.18 -1.46
CA ASN A 124 4.70 -11.02 -2.04
C ASN A 124 6.10 -10.42 -1.85
N GLU A 125 6.25 -9.47 -0.92
CA GLU A 125 7.46 -8.65 -0.79
C GLU A 125 8.43 -9.13 0.30
N ALA A 126 8.10 -10.20 1.04
CA ALA A 126 8.81 -10.66 2.23
C ALA A 126 10.35 -10.82 2.04
N ALA A 127 10.80 -11.25 0.86
CA ALA A 127 12.22 -11.45 0.55
C ALA A 127 12.86 -10.28 -0.21
N LYS A 128 12.15 -9.15 -0.37
CA LYS A 128 12.62 -8.04 -1.21
C LYS A 128 13.17 -6.86 -0.43
N SER A 129 13.22 -6.95 0.90
CA SER A 129 13.75 -5.91 1.80
C SER A 129 13.21 -4.50 1.49
N ARG A 130 11.90 -4.40 1.25
CA ARG A 130 11.25 -3.13 0.88
C ARG A 130 10.67 -2.37 2.07
N HIS A 131 10.87 -2.83 3.27
CA HIS A 131 10.51 -2.13 4.50
C HIS A 131 11.56 -2.39 5.57
N PHE A 132 11.64 -1.47 6.51
CA PHE A 132 12.52 -1.51 7.66
C PHE A 132 11.72 -1.15 8.93
N LEU A 133 11.98 -1.85 10.00
CA LEU A 133 11.47 -1.51 11.32
C LEU A 133 12.67 -1.31 12.24
N GLY A 134 12.86 -0.10 12.73
CA GLY A 134 13.96 0.27 13.62
C GLY A 134 13.50 1.10 14.80
N SER A 135 14.46 1.48 15.63
CA SER A 135 14.25 2.39 16.75
C SER A 135 15.57 3.09 17.10
N VAL A 136 15.50 4.39 17.27
CA VAL A 136 16.65 5.14 17.78
C VAL A 136 16.77 4.89 19.28
N ALA A 137 17.90 4.34 19.73
CA ALA A 137 18.11 4.07 21.14
C ALA A 137 18.21 5.39 21.94
N ARG A 138 17.80 5.35 23.22
CA ARG A 138 17.68 6.54 24.08
C ARG A 138 18.96 7.37 24.24
N ASN A 139 20.12 6.74 24.04
CA ASN A 139 21.44 7.33 24.14
C ASN A 139 22.10 7.60 22.79
N GLU A 140 21.37 7.39 21.70
CA GLU A 140 21.83 7.62 20.34
C GLU A 140 21.09 8.81 19.72
N GLU A 141 21.78 9.56 18.87
CA GLU A 141 21.21 10.72 18.20
C GLU A 141 20.46 10.33 16.92
N TYR A 142 20.85 9.23 16.30
CA TYR A 142 20.29 8.73 15.03
C TYR A 142 20.50 7.23 14.85
N GLU A 143 19.79 6.67 13.91
CA GLU A 143 20.00 5.33 13.36
C GLU A 143 20.19 5.44 11.86
N ASP A 144 21.23 4.78 11.34
CA ASP A 144 21.49 4.71 9.90
C ASP A 144 20.67 3.58 9.26
N VAL A 145 19.94 3.92 8.20
CA VAL A 145 19.17 2.95 7.40
C VAL A 145 19.71 2.95 5.99
N GLU A 146 20.29 1.83 5.56
CA GLU A 146 20.82 1.68 4.21
C GLU A 146 19.68 1.46 3.20
N LEU A 147 19.62 2.33 2.18
CA LEU A 147 18.74 2.20 1.04
C LEU A 147 19.53 1.77 -0.20
N ARG A 148 19.16 0.63 -0.77
CA ARG A 148 19.72 0.18 -2.05
C ARG A 148 18.77 0.51 -3.19
N VAL A 149 19.20 1.39 -4.07
CA VAL A 149 18.48 1.77 -5.28
C VAL A 149 18.96 0.93 -6.45
N ALA A 150 18.05 0.37 -7.24
CA ALA A 150 18.41 -0.41 -8.42
C ALA A 150 18.88 0.51 -9.55
N ASP A 151 19.80 0.02 -10.39
CA ASP A 151 20.42 0.80 -11.49
C ASP A 151 19.42 1.35 -12.50
N VAL A 152 18.29 0.69 -12.65
CA VAL A 152 17.23 1.10 -13.61
C VAL A 152 16.15 2.00 -12.97
N GLU A 153 16.24 2.26 -11.67
CA GLU A 153 15.25 3.07 -10.96
C GLU A 153 15.48 4.55 -11.23
N LYS A 154 14.42 5.26 -11.64
CA LYS A 154 14.47 6.68 -11.93
C LYS A 154 14.00 7.54 -10.76
N GLY A 155 13.33 6.95 -9.82
CA GLY A 155 12.81 7.60 -8.63
C GLY A 155 11.81 6.74 -7.89
N PHE A 156 11.63 7.00 -6.61
CA PHE A 156 10.68 6.29 -5.75
C PHE A 156 10.23 7.18 -4.60
N VAL A 157 9.13 6.83 -3.97
CA VAL A 157 8.65 7.45 -2.74
C VAL A 157 8.99 6.53 -1.56
N LEU A 158 9.60 7.10 -0.54
CA LEU A 158 9.87 6.46 0.74
C LEU A 158 8.96 7.07 1.80
N GLU A 159 8.31 6.25 2.60
CA GLU A 159 7.53 6.71 3.75
C GLU A 159 8.21 6.26 5.05
N LEU A 160 8.44 7.20 5.97
CA LEU A 160 8.87 6.92 7.33
C LEU A 160 7.72 7.28 8.28
N TRP A 161 7.27 6.29 9.02
CA TRP A 161 6.21 6.45 10.01
C TRP A 161 6.79 6.36 11.41
N ALA A 162 6.63 7.42 12.20
CA ALA A 162 7.02 7.44 13.61
C ALA A 162 5.77 7.27 14.48
N ARG A 163 5.88 6.43 15.51
CA ARG A 163 4.78 6.26 16.48
C ARG A 163 4.62 7.50 17.35
N ASP A 164 3.39 7.91 17.56
CA ASP A 164 3.06 8.95 18.55
C ASP A 164 3.56 8.54 19.97
N PRO A 165 4.20 9.42 20.73
CA PRO A 165 4.46 10.86 20.48
C PRO A 165 5.83 11.17 19.84
N GLU A 166 6.52 10.20 19.27
CA GLU A 166 7.86 10.36 18.72
C GLU A 166 7.86 11.21 17.45
N LEU A 167 8.83 12.12 17.35
CA LEU A 167 9.05 12.96 16.18
C LEU A 167 10.50 12.81 15.72
N TYR A 168 10.67 12.47 14.46
CA TYR A 168 11.98 12.32 13.83
C TYR A 168 12.23 13.38 12.79
N THR A 169 13.49 13.53 12.45
CA THR A 169 13.98 14.28 11.29
C THR A 169 14.94 13.40 10.52
N VAL A 170 15.13 13.67 9.25
CA VAL A 170 16.01 12.89 8.39
C VAL A 170 17.22 13.67 7.92
N GLY A 171 18.29 12.98 7.64
CA GLY A 171 19.45 13.42 6.91
C GLY A 171 19.85 12.33 5.92
N PHE A 172 20.75 12.60 5.01
CA PHE A 172 21.14 11.66 3.97
C PHE A 172 22.66 11.63 3.82
N LEU A 173 23.17 10.44 3.53
CA LEU A 173 24.57 10.19 3.19
C LEU A 173 24.61 9.46 1.86
N SER A 174 25.31 10.04 0.87
CA SER A 174 25.48 9.41 -0.43
C SER A 174 26.56 8.33 -0.41
N PRO A 175 26.59 7.40 -1.37
CA PRO A 175 27.65 6.41 -1.51
C PRO A 175 29.05 7.02 -1.69
N THR A 176 29.16 8.21 -2.26
CA THR A 176 30.43 8.95 -2.43
C THR A 176 30.86 9.73 -1.20
N GLY A 177 30.04 9.73 -0.14
CA GLY A 177 30.33 10.41 1.11
C GLY A 177 29.81 11.85 1.20
N GLU A 178 29.04 12.31 0.21
CA GLU A 178 28.36 13.60 0.30
C GLU A 178 27.27 13.53 1.36
N ARG A 179 27.26 14.49 2.29
CA ARG A 179 26.36 14.50 3.44
C ARG A 179 25.39 15.66 3.38
N ILE A 180 24.11 15.34 3.42
CA ILE A 180 23.03 16.29 3.69
C ILE A 180 22.70 16.15 5.17
N SER A 181 23.01 17.20 5.94
CA SER A 181 22.73 17.27 7.37
C SER A 181 21.23 17.17 7.65
N ARG A 182 20.90 16.98 8.91
CA ARG A 182 19.52 16.93 9.39
C ARG A 182 18.66 18.04 8.79
N ILE A 183 17.60 17.64 8.08
CA ILE A 183 16.59 18.55 7.53
C ILE A 183 15.62 18.91 8.66
N PRO A 184 15.47 20.19 9.02
CA PRO A 184 14.62 20.59 10.13
C PRO A 184 13.14 20.40 9.79
N LEU A 185 12.33 20.19 10.82
CA LEU A 185 10.87 20.22 10.70
C LEU A 185 10.43 21.62 10.26
N THR A 186 9.86 21.72 9.08
CA THR A 186 9.26 22.96 8.58
C THR A 186 7.77 22.75 8.38
N PHE A 187 6.97 23.72 8.81
CA PHE A 187 5.50 23.66 8.66
C PHE A 187 5.00 24.12 7.30
N SER A 188 5.87 24.57 6.42
CA SER A 188 5.49 25.04 5.08
C SER A 188 6.64 24.87 4.09
N GLY A 189 6.31 24.26 2.96
CA GLY A 189 7.19 24.11 1.79
C GLY A 189 7.90 22.77 1.72
N ASP A 190 8.20 22.38 0.50
CA ASP A 190 9.00 21.19 0.20
C ASP A 190 10.45 21.49 0.53
N ASN A 191 11.08 20.65 1.35
CA ASN A 191 12.51 20.70 1.58
C ASN A 191 13.20 19.94 0.44
N GLN A 192 13.66 20.68 -0.57
CA GLN A 192 14.43 20.11 -1.66
C GLN A 192 15.91 20.17 -1.36
N VAL A 193 16.57 19.03 -1.47
CA VAL A 193 18.03 18.89 -1.31
C VAL A 193 18.55 18.04 -2.47
N ARG A 194 19.84 18.18 -2.76
CA ARG A 194 20.45 17.49 -3.90
C ARG A 194 21.85 17.02 -3.58
N PHE A 195 22.15 15.78 -3.94
CA PHE A 195 23.52 15.31 -4.08
C PHE A 195 24.09 15.76 -5.43
N LEU A 196 25.23 16.45 -5.38
CA LEU A 196 25.82 17.02 -6.58
C LEU A 196 26.51 15.97 -7.46
N LEU A 197 27.18 15.01 -6.82
CA LEU A 197 27.93 13.97 -7.53
C LEU A 197 27.00 12.95 -8.18
N GLU A 198 26.03 12.45 -7.46
CA GLU A 198 25.04 11.47 -7.96
C GLU A 198 23.90 12.13 -8.72
N GLN A 199 23.79 13.46 -8.68
CA GLN A 199 22.69 14.24 -9.28
C GLN A 199 21.30 13.81 -8.77
N THR A 200 21.24 13.22 -7.59
CA THR A 200 20.00 12.80 -6.96
C THR A 200 19.32 13.98 -6.29
N GLU A 201 18.08 14.22 -6.65
CA GLU A 201 17.20 15.20 -6.03
C GLU A 201 16.28 14.53 -5.02
N ILE A 202 16.19 15.09 -3.83
CA ILE A 202 15.38 14.56 -2.73
C ILE A 202 14.44 15.66 -2.26
N THR A 203 13.16 15.37 -2.26
CA THR A 203 12.12 16.22 -1.66
C THR A 203 11.64 15.58 -0.37
N VAL A 204 11.63 16.32 0.72
CA VAL A 204 11.23 15.81 2.04
C VAL A 204 10.03 16.60 2.56
N ASN A 205 8.95 15.90 2.83
CA ASN A 205 7.73 16.44 3.40
C ASN A 205 7.48 15.87 4.79
N TYR A 206 7.09 16.72 5.73
CA TYR A 206 6.76 16.34 7.10
C TYR A 206 5.27 16.57 7.36
N ILE A 207 4.56 15.53 7.76
CA ILE A 207 3.22 15.61 8.30
C ILE A 207 3.29 15.19 9.77
N ASN A 208 3.18 16.15 10.67
CA ASN A 208 3.13 15.89 12.11
C ASN A 208 1.67 15.65 12.50
N ALA A 209 1.38 14.55 13.16
CA ALA A 209 0.03 14.11 13.48
C ALA A 209 -0.83 13.87 12.24
N GLU A 210 -0.42 12.92 11.41
CA GLU A 210 -1.18 12.50 10.22
C GLU A 210 -2.62 12.12 10.58
N ALA A 211 -3.56 12.60 9.76
CA ALA A 211 -4.99 12.47 10.04
C ALA A 211 -5.43 11.00 10.10
N GLY A 212 -5.80 10.57 11.29
CA GLY A 212 -6.30 9.23 11.56
C GLY A 212 -5.35 8.31 12.30
N SER A 213 -4.05 8.50 12.26
CA SER A 213 -3.08 7.75 13.07
C SER A 213 -2.56 8.56 14.26
N GLY A 214 -2.49 9.90 14.14
CA GLY A 214 -1.77 10.76 15.08
C GLY A 214 -0.26 10.70 14.93
N SER A 215 0.26 9.78 14.15
CA SER A 215 1.69 9.54 13.95
C SER A 215 2.31 10.55 12.99
N GLN A 216 3.62 10.76 13.12
CA GLN A 216 4.36 11.53 12.13
C GLN A 216 4.58 10.68 10.87
N LEU A 217 4.35 11.30 9.71
CA LEU A 217 4.74 10.77 8.40
C LEU A 217 5.78 11.70 7.79
N ILE A 218 6.90 11.14 7.33
CA ILE A 218 7.92 11.80 6.51
C ILE A 218 7.96 11.09 5.16
N PHE A 219 7.86 11.81 4.06
CA PHE A 219 7.89 11.25 2.72
C PHE A 219 8.55 12.16 1.69
#